data_eb1007ee0b17cb9d097cfdad6c7637b8
#
_entry.id   eb1007ee0b17cb9d097cfdad6c7637b8
#
_cell.length_a   1.000
_cell.length_b   1.000
_cell.length_c   1.000
_cell.angle_alpha   90.00
_cell.angle_beta   90.00
_cell.angle_gamma   90.00
#
_symmetry.space_group_name_H-M   'P 1'
#
loop_
_entity.id
_entity.type
_entity.pdbx_description
1 polymer ?
#
loop_
_entity_poly.entity_id
_entity_poly.type
_entity_poly.pdbx_seq_one_letter_code
_entity_poly.pdbx_strand_id
1 'polypeptide(L)'
;AIDDTRFVPAKGRNRIGSMVEGRPDWVLSRQRAWGVPITLFVDRKTGQYLNDPLVNDRIVAAAKEAGVDAWSDARAQEYLGDSYNAADYERITDILDVWFDSGCTHAFVLESGRWPALVRHDGGTHSADLYLEGSDQHRGWFQSSLLESCGTRGQAPYKAVLTHGFTMDAKGFKMSKSLGNTISPIDLMRDYGADILRLWALSVDFTEDHRIGKEILAGVADQYRKLRNTFRYLLGALDGFNDEERITDVAAMPELERYMLSLLADLDAKLRQAVDDFDYNAYTRLLADFCNEDLSAFYFDIRKDVLYCDLGPAAPLGTDTRRAYRSVLDVLFHALVRYAAPVLVFTSEEVWGTRYPDAGSVHLLEWPDLDRLVFPREGGDPELASADSALGSRLRGNTQLVEKWAQIRSTRALVTERIEPLRREKTIRSSLEAEVWLPNEAGDVDYEEIFITSTVHQGDWDVKRTENHKCGRCWRHLPEVTADGALCNRCETVLDAQ
;
A
#
# COMPACT_ATOMS: atom_id res chain seq x y z
N ALA A 1 -24.66 0.10 -18.75
CA ALA A 1 -23.28 0.62 -18.60
C ALA A 1 -23.01 1.16 -17.20
N ILE A 2 -23.81 2.14 -16.70
CA ILE A 2 -23.60 2.69 -15.33
C ILE A 2 -23.78 1.60 -14.27
N ASP A 3 -24.75 0.71 -14.41
CA ASP A 3 -25.04 -0.36 -13.47
C ASP A 3 -23.93 -1.44 -13.43
N ASP A 4 -23.21 -1.60 -14.53
CA ASP A 4 -22.12 -2.57 -14.67
C ASP A 4 -20.75 -1.97 -14.28
N THR A 5 -20.72 -0.69 -13.92
CA THR A 5 -19.49 0.02 -13.52
C THR A 5 -19.36 0.05 -12.00
N ARG A 6 -18.17 -0.31 -11.49
CA ARG A 6 -17.82 -0.16 -10.07
C ARG A 6 -17.49 1.31 -9.76
N PHE A 7 -18.19 1.92 -8.81
CA PHE A 7 -17.90 3.27 -8.33
C PHE A 7 -17.31 3.25 -6.92
N VAL A 8 -16.22 4.00 -6.75
CA VAL A 8 -15.56 4.20 -5.46
C VAL A 8 -15.41 5.72 -5.22
N PRO A 9 -16.11 6.29 -4.23
CA PRO A 9 -17.13 5.69 -3.38
C PRO A 9 -18.45 5.38 -4.14
N ALA A 10 -19.25 4.45 -3.62
CA ALA A 10 -20.48 3.98 -4.26
C ALA A 10 -21.50 5.09 -4.59
N LYS A 11 -21.47 6.21 -3.85
CA LYS A 11 -22.32 7.39 -4.12
C LYS A 11 -22.09 8.02 -5.51
N GLY A 12 -20.94 7.76 -6.13
CA GLY A 12 -20.59 8.21 -7.47
C GLY A 12 -21.57 7.73 -8.54
N ARG A 13 -22.08 6.48 -8.40
CA ARG A 13 -23.07 5.91 -9.31
C ARG A 13 -24.35 6.76 -9.40
N ASN A 14 -24.91 7.13 -8.26
CA ASN A 14 -26.15 7.93 -8.25
C ASN A 14 -25.88 9.33 -8.81
N ARG A 15 -24.71 9.88 -8.54
CA ARG A 15 -24.33 11.21 -9.03
C ARG A 15 -24.22 11.24 -10.56
N ILE A 16 -23.48 10.32 -11.18
CA ILE A 16 -23.38 10.27 -12.63
C ILE A 16 -24.71 9.86 -13.28
N GLY A 17 -25.45 8.93 -12.67
CA GLY A 17 -26.75 8.48 -13.17
C GLY A 17 -27.74 9.62 -13.31
N SER A 18 -27.92 10.43 -12.27
CA SER A 18 -28.83 11.60 -12.32
C SER A 18 -28.36 12.67 -13.32
N MET A 19 -27.05 12.83 -13.49
CA MET A 19 -26.49 13.79 -14.46
C MET A 19 -26.69 13.33 -15.92
N VAL A 20 -26.66 12.04 -16.19
CA VAL A 20 -26.90 11.48 -17.52
C VAL A 20 -28.39 11.49 -17.83
N GLU A 21 -29.24 11.06 -16.88
CA GLU A 21 -30.70 11.00 -17.03
C GLU A 21 -31.31 12.39 -17.30
N GLY A 22 -30.86 13.39 -16.56
CA GLY A 22 -31.33 14.78 -16.72
C GLY A 22 -30.57 15.62 -17.73
N ARG A 23 -29.70 15.01 -18.56
CA ARG A 23 -28.84 15.77 -19.46
C ARG A 23 -29.62 16.33 -20.65
N PRO A 24 -29.54 17.65 -20.93
CA PRO A 24 -30.04 18.23 -22.18
C PRO A 24 -29.12 17.84 -23.34
N ASP A 25 -29.56 18.17 -24.57
CA ASP A 25 -28.75 18.06 -25.77
C ASP A 25 -27.38 18.73 -25.60
N TRP A 26 -26.35 18.07 -26.11
CA TRP A 26 -24.99 18.59 -26.05
C TRP A 26 -24.57 19.21 -27.39
N VAL A 27 -24.55 20.53 -27.45
CA VAL A 27 -24.01 21.26 -28.61
C VAL A 27 -22.49 21.10 -28.62
N LEU A 28 -21.96 20.41 -29.63
CA LEU A 28 -20.54 20.10 -29.73
C LEU A 28 -19.73 21.24 -30.36
N SER A 29 -20.34 22.09 -31.20
CA SER A 29 -19.60 23.14 -31.92
C SER A 29 -19.17 24.29 -31.00
N ARG A 30 -17.92 24.74 -31.20
CA ARG A 30 -17.33 25.89 -30.53
C ARG A 30 -16.67 26.80 -31.58
N GLN A 31 -16.89 28.11 -31.45
CA GLN A 31 -16.32 29.15 -32.28
C GLN A 31 -15.06 29.69 -31.61
N ARG A 32 -13.95 28.92 -31.70
CA ARG A 32 -12.65 29.27 -31.12
C ARG A 32 -11.54 29.05 -32.14
N ALA A 33 -10.40 29.73 -31.92
CA ALA A 33 -9.28 29.68 -32.82
C ALA A 33 -8.46 28.39 -32.74
N TRP A 34 -8.58 27.64 -31.65
CA TRP A 34 -7.79 26.41 -31.40
C TRP A 34 -8.66 25.27 -30.89
N GLY A 35 -8.46 24.09 -31.45
CA GLY A 35 -9.15 22.85 -31.08
C GLY A 35 -9.24 21.89 -32.27
N VAL A 36 -9.87 20.74 -32.07
CA VAL A 36 -10.11 19.74 -33.13
C VAL A 36 -11.26 20.21 -34.02
N PRO A 37 -11.08 20.33 -35.32
CA PRO A 37 -12.12 20.84 -36.21
C PRO A 37 -13.28 19.85 -36.38
N ILE A 38 -14.48 20.39 -36.57
CA ILE A 38 -15.63 19.64 -37.05
C ILE A 38 -15.52 19.55 -38.58
N THR A 39 -15.11 18.39 -39.07
CA THR A 39 -14.78 18.18 -40.49
C THR A 39 -16.01 17.89 -41.35
N LEU A 40 -16.90 18.88 -41.47
CA LEU A 40 -18.14 18.77 -42.25
C LEU A 40 -18.16 19.80 -43.40
N PHE A 41 -18.76 19.38 -44.52
CA PHE A 41 -19.17 20.26 -45.60
C PHE A 41 -20.70 20.46 -45.57
N VAL A 42 -21.16 21.68 -45.75
CA VAL A 42 -22.57 22.04 -45.79
C VAL A 42 -22.89 22.62 -47.16
N ASP A 43 -23.91 22.12 -47.83
CA ASP A 43 -24.41 22.63 -49.11
C ASP A 43 -24.96 24.05 -48.91
N ARG A 44 -24.42 25.01 -49.68
CA ARG A 44 -24.75 26.43 -49.52
C ARG A 44 -26.18 26.78 -49.90
N LYS A 45 -26.85 25.94 -50.69
CA LYS A 45 -28.23 26.17 -51.15
C LYS A 45 -29.25 25.59 -50.19
N THR A 46 -28.98 24.38 -49.68
CA THR A 46 -29.93 23.65 -48.89
C THR A 46 -29.68 23.75 -47.37
N GLY A 47 -28.46 24.15 -46.98
CA GLY A 47 -28.06 24.13 -45.58
C GLY A 47 -27.85 22.72 -45.02
N GLN A 48 -27.89 21.69 -45.84
CA GLN A 48 -27.72 20.30 -45.42
C GLN A 48 -26.25 19.92 -45.40
N TYR A 49 -25.82 19.15 -44.39
CA TYR A 49 -24.46 18.63 -44.40
C TYR A 49 -24.31 17.49 -45.39
N LEU A 50 -23.11 17.41 -45.99
CA LEU A 50 -22.76 16.35 -46.92
C LEU A 50 -22.41 15.07 -46.17
N ASN A 51 -23.26 14.06 -46.36
CA ASN A 51 -23.03 12.70 -45.76
C ASN A 51 -22.56 11.76 -46.88
N ASP A 52 -21.25 11.77 -47.16
CA ASP A 52 -20.64 10.89 -48.13
C ASP A 52 -19.42 10.19 -47.53
N PRO A 53 -19.45 8.85 -47.39
CA PRO A 53 -18.33 8.07 -46.83
C PRO A 53 -17.01 8.28 -47.57
N LEU A 54 -17.01 8.47 -48.91
CA LEU A 54 -15.79 8.69 -49.68
C LEU A 54 -15.14 10.03 -49.38
N VAL A 55 -15.94 11.06 -49.11
CA VAL A 55 -15.45 12.37 -48.65
C VAL A 55 -14.85 12.23 -47.27
N ASN A 56 -15.52 11.53 -46.35
CA ASN A 56 -15.04 11.30 -44.99
C ASN A 56 -13.71 10.51 -45.00
N ASP A 57 -13.59 9.47 -45.85
CA ASP A 57 -12.37 8.65 -45.94
C ASP A 57 -11.17 9.49 -46.41
N ARG A 58 -11.38 10.43 -47.40
CA ARG A 58 -10.32 11.34 -47.85
C ARG A 58 -9.90 12.30 -46.74
N ILE A 59 -10.86 12.85 -45.97
CA ILE A 59 -10.57 13.71 -44.81
C ILE A 59 -9.76 12.96 -43.77
N VAL A 60 -10.18 11.74 -43.43
CA VAL A 60 -9.47 10.89 -42.45
C VAL A 60 -8.06 10.55 -42.92
N ALA A 61 -7.88 10.24 -44.21
CA ALA A 61 -6.56 9.97 -44.78
C ALA A 61 -5.63 11.20 -44.68
N ALA A 62 -6.15 12.37 -45.01
CA ALA A 62 -5.41 13.63 -44.93
C ALA A 62 -5.05 13.99 -43.46
N ALA A 63 -5.97 13.76 -42.53
CA ALA A 63 -5.72 13.99 -41.12
C ALA A 63 -4.67 13.00 -40.53
N LYS A 64 -4.62 11.76 -41.01
CA LYS A 64 -3.56 10.81 -40.68
C LYS A 64 -2.18 11.24 -41.16
N GLU A 65 -2.11 11.90 -42.31
CA GLU A 65 -0.86 12.35 -42.91
C GLU A 65 -0.35 13.66 -42.30
N ALA A 66 -1.21 14.67 -42.16
CA ALA A 66 -0.83 16.02 -41.81
C ALA A 66 -1.49 16.59 -40.54
N GLY A 67 -2.18 15.75 -39.77
CA GLY A 67 -2.88 16.18 -38.55
C GLY A 67 -4.10 17.06 -38.86
N VAL A 68 -4.56 17.78 -37.83
CA VAL A 68 -5.77 18.64 -37.89
C VAL A 68 -5.59 19.83 -38.84
N ASP A 69 -4.37 20.28 -39.12
CA ASP A 69 -4.04 21.37 -40.05
C ASP A 69 -4.34 21.00 -41.49
N ALA A 70 -4.53 19.73 -41.80
CA ALA A 70 -5.04 19.27 -43.09
C ALA A 70 -6.41 19.90 -43.44
N TRP A 71 -7.26 20.19 -42.43
CA TRP A 71 -8.59 20.75 -42.64
C TRP A 71 -8.54 22.24 -43.02
N SER A 72 -8.34 22.52 -44.29
CA SER A 72 -8.18 23.88 -44.83
C SER A 72 -9.00 24.10 -46.11
N ASP A 73 -9.35 25.35 -46.40
CA ASP A 73 -10.06 25.72 -47.62
C ASP A 73 -9.27 25.37 -48.89
N ALA A 74 -7.95 25.46 -48.85
CA ALA A 74 -7.07 25.13 -49.97
C ALA A 74 -7.19 23.66 -50.41
N ARG A 75 -7.58 22.75 -49.49
CA ARG A 75 -7.75 21.32 -49.75
C ARG A 75 -9.21 20.90 -49.94
N ALA A 76 -10.17 21.81 -49.90
CA ALA A 76 -11.59 21.49 -49.95
C ALA A 76 -11.98 20.65 -51.19
N GLN A 77 -11.48 21.00 -52.36
CA GLN A 77 -11.77 20.25 -53.59
C GLN A 77 -11.14 18.86 -53.61
N GLU A 78 -10.00 18.69 -52.97
CA GLU A 78 -9.35 17.37 -52.79
C GLU A 78 -10.26 16.40 -52.00
N TYR A 79 -10.86 16.87 -50.91
CA TYR A 79 -11.79 16.05 -50.11
C TYR A 79 -13.08 15.76 -50.85
N LEU A 80 -13.64 16.76 -51.56
CA LEU A 80 -14.88 16.63 -52.30
C LEU A 80 -14.73 15.75 -53.56
N GLY A 81 -13.51 15.68 -54.14
CA GLY A 81 -13.21 14.89 -55.31
C GLY A 81 -13.94 15.42 -56.54
N ASP A 82 -14.15 14.56 -57.55
CA ASP A 82 -14.81 14.94 -58.81
C ASP A 82 -16.35 14.96 -58.74
N SER A 83 -16.91 14.40 -57.62
CA SER A 83 -18.36 14.29 -57.46
C SER A 83 -19.05 15.55 -57.00
N TYR A 84 -18.30 16.45 -56.37
CA TYR A 84 -18.83 17.70 -55.78
C TYR A 84 -17.91 18.88 -56.12
N ASN A 85 -18.52 20.08 -56.28
CA ASN A 85 -17.77 21.29 -56.53
C ASN A 85 -17.61 22.09 -55.21
N ALA A 86 -16.39 22.44 -54.85
CA ALA A 86 -16.11 23.18 -53.62
C ALA A 86 -16.81 24.54 -53.56
N ALA A 87 -17.18 25.16 -54.70
CA ALA A 87 -17.94 26.38 -54.73
C ALA A 87 -19.38 26.24 -54.20
N ASP A 88 -19.94 25.02 -54.27
CA ASP A 88 -21.32 24.74 -53.80
C ASP A 88 -21.39 24.41 -52.33
N TYR A 89 -20.25 24.15 -51.68
CA TYR A 89 -20.18 23.73 -50.29
C TYR A 89 -19.42 24.74 -49.42
N GLU A 90 -19.82 24.80 -48.17
CA GLU A 90 -19.12 25.53 -47.12
C GLU A 90 -18.39 24.54 -46.23
N ARG A 91 -17.09 24.75 -46.06
CA ARG A 91 -16.30 24.02 -45.08
C ARG A 91 -16.57 24.62 -43.70
N ILE A 92 -17.00 23.78 -42.77
CA ILE A 92 -17.23 24.23 -41.38
C ILE A 92 -15.90 24.53 -40.71
N THR A 93 -15.83 25.68 -40.03
CA THR A 93 -14.64 26.16 -39.31
C THR A 93 -14.74 26.01 -37.79
N ASP A 94 -15.90 25.59 -37.32
CA ASP A 94 -16.11 25.30 -35.89
C ASP A 94 -15.24 24.16 -35.44
N ILE A 95 -14.91 24.19 -34.15
CA ILE A 95 -14.18 23.11 -33.47
C ILE A 95 -15.07 22.36 -32.51
N LEU A 96 -14.66 21.18 -32.15
CA LEU A 96 -15.32 20.37 -31.12
C LEU A 96 -15.17 20.98 -29.70
N ASP A 97 -16.14 20.73 -28.86
CA ASP A 97 -16.01 20.94 -27.42
C ASP A 97 -14.85 20.10 -26.89
N VAL A 98 -13.94 20.69 -26.13
CA VAL A 98 -12.78 19.99 -25.55
C VAL A 98 -13.15 18.78 -24.67
N TRP A 99 -14.36 18.76 -24.10
CA TRP A 99 -14.85 17.59 -23.39
C TRP A 99 -15.16 16.41 -24.31
N PHE A 100 -15.46 16.66 -25.58
CA PHE A 100 -15.55 15.61 -26.60
C PHE A 100 -14.16 15.05 -26.90
N ASP A 101 -13.16 15.92 -27.12
CA ASP A 101 -11.79 15.47 -27.37
C ASP A 101 -11.27 14.60 -26.24
N SER A 102 -11.47 15.02 -24.99
CA SER A 102 -11.06 14.25 -23.81
C SER A 102 -11.89 12.98 -23.62
N GLY A 103 -13.17 13.01 -24.00
CA GLY A 103 -14.07 11.86 -23.94
C GLY A 103 -13.61 10.70 -24.82
N CYS A 104 -12.99 11.01 -25.97
CA CYS A 104 -12.44 10.03 -26.90
C CYS A 104 -11.16 9.30 -26.40
N THR A 105 -10.66 9.57 -25.19
CA THR A 105 -9.41 8.99 -24.66
C THR A 105 -9.38 7.47 -24.80
N HIS A 106 -10.49 6.78 -24.53
CA HIS A 106 -10.60 5.33 -24.69
C HIS A 106 -10.28 4.87 -26.10
N ALA A 107 -10.67 5.63 -27.13
CA ALA A 107 -10.43 5.29 -28.52
C ALA A 107 -8.94 5.49 -28.91
N PHE A 108 -8.37 6.67 -28.64
CA PHE A 108 -7.01 6.96 -29.10
C PHE A 108 -5.92 6.38 -28.19
N VAL A 109 -6.24 5.98 -26.95
CA VAL A 109 -5.28 5.30 -26.06
C VAL A 109 -5.41 3.78 -26.17
N LEU A 110 -6.60 3.21 -25.93
CA LEU A 110 -6.76 1.76 -25.81
C LEU A 110 -6.90 1.06 -27.16
N GLU A 111 -7.54 1.70 -28.15
CA GLU A 111 -7.84 1.06 -29.45
C GLU A 111 -6.84 1.38 -30.55
N SER A 112 -6.03 2.43 -30.38
CA SER A 112 -5.15 2.94 -31.45
C SER A 112 -3.99 2.00 -31.83
N GLY A 113 -3.65 1.03 -31.01
CA GLY A 113 -2.49 0.15 -31.18
C GLY A 113 -1.12 0.85 -30.94
N ARG A 114 -1.10 2.15 -30.61
CA ARG A 114 0.16 2.89 -30.34
C ARG A 114 0.86 2.41 -29.08
N TRP A 115 0.10 1.82 -28.14
CA TRP A 115 0.57 1.27 -26.87
C TRP A 115 0.21 -0.20 -26.75
N PRO A 116 1.01 -1.12 -27.33
CA PRO A 116 0.68 -2.55 -27.36
C PRO A 116 0.42 -3.17 -25.99
N ALA A 117 1.09 -2.67 -24.95
CA ALA A 117 0.89 -3.12 -23.57
C ALA A 117 -0.50 -2.79 -23.00
N LEU A 118 -1.22 -1.85 -23.59
CA LEU A 118 -2.59 -1.48 -23.20
C LEU A 118 -3.67 -2.19 -24.02
N VAL A 119 -3.28 -2.95 -25.05
CA VAL A 119 -4.21 -3.74 -25.85
C VAL A 119 -4.76 -4.88 -25.01
N ARG A 120 -6.08 -5.01 -24.97
CA ARG A 120 -6.74 -6.09 -24.24
C ARG A 120 -6.82 -7.34 -25.12
N HIS A 121 -6.40 -8.48 -24.56
CA HIS A 121 -6.37 -9.77 -25.27
C HIS A 121 -7.57 -10.67 -24.92
N ASP A 122 -8.43 -10.24 -24.01
CA ASP A 122 -9.55 -10.98 -23.45
C ASP A 122 -10.87 -10.89 -24.23
N GLY A 123 -10.78 -10.71 -25.55
CA GLY A 123 -11.96 -10.76 -26.43
C GLY A 123 -12.61 -9.41 -26.72
N GLY A 124 -11.89 -8.29 -26.50
CA GLY A 124 -12.26 -7.02 -27.12
C GLY A 124 -13.07 -6.05 -26.27
N THR A 125 -12.92 -6.08 -24.97
CA THR A 125 -13.40 -4.95 -24.16
C THR A 125 -12.42 -3.79 -24.25
N HIS A 126 -12.82 -2.74 -24.94
CA HIS A 126 -12.06 -1.49 -25.07
C HIS A 126 -12.20 -0.60 -23.82
N SER A 127 -12.32 -1.21 -22.65
CA SER A 127 -12.54 -0.50 -21.37
C SER A 127 -11.26 -0.45 -20.56
N ALA A 128 -10.96 0.72 -19.99
CA ALA A 128 -9.93 0.84 -18.97
C ALA A 128 -10.33 0.08 -17.69
N ASP A 129 -9.36 -0.43 -16.93
CA ASP A 129 -9.66 -1.04 -15.64
C ASP A 129 -10.17 0.00 -14.64
N LEU A 130 -9.58 1.22 -14.68
CA LEU A 130 -9.89 2.29 -13.74
C LEU A 130 -9.76 3.67 -14.41
N TYR A 131 -10.80 4.52 -14.24
CA TYR A 131 -10.70 5.97 -14.39
C TYR A 131 -10.62 6.60 -13.01
N LEU A 132 -9.59 7.44 -12.79
CA LEU A 132 -9.31 8.06 -11.50
C LEU A 132 -9.15 9.57 -11.66
N GLU A 133 -10.01 10.36 -11.00
CA GLU A 133 -9.97 11.83 -10.99
C GLU A 133 -10.76 12.40 -9.81
N GLY A 134 -10.82 13.72 -9.71
CA GLY A 134 -11.65 14.42 -8.76
C GLY A 134 -13.16 14.20 -8.96
N SER A 135 -13.90 14.36 -7.91
CA SER A 135 -15.36 14.15 -7.91
C SER A 135 -16.15 15.10 -8.83
N ASP A 136 -15.53 16.21 -9.28
CA ASP A 136 -16.09 17.14 -10.28
C ASP A 136 -16.19 16.52 -11.67
N GLN A 137 -15.36 15.51 -11.98
CA GLN A 137 -15.30 14.85 -13.28
C GLN A 137 -16.53 13.96 -13.57
N HIS A 138 -17.44 13.75 -12.62
CA HIS A 138 -18.76 13.20 -12.93
C HIS A 138 -19.55 14.07 -13.92
N ARG A 139 -19.28 15.38 -13.96
CA ARG A 139 -19.85 16.31 -14.94
C ARG A 139 -18.87 16.68 -16.07
N GLY A 140 -17.69 16.09 -16.10
CA GLY A 140 -16.64 16.32 -17.09
C GLY A 140 -16.27 15.03 -17.80
N TRP A 141 -15.03 14.63 -17.67
CA TRP A 141 -14.42 13.52 -18.40
C TRP A 141 -15.15 12.18 -18.25
N PHE A 142 -15.59 11.83 -17.04
CA PHE A 142 -16.31 10.56 -16.84
C PHE A 142 -17.62 10.52 -17.63
N GLN A 143 -18.37 11.64 -17.67
CA GLN A 143 -19.64 11.70 -18.36
C GLN A 143 -19.45 11.76 -19.89
N SER A 144 -18.55 12.60 -20.40
CA SER A 144 -18.30 12.71 -21.84
C SER A 144 -17.80 11.37 -22.40
N SER A 145 -16.82 10.75 -21.74
CA SER A 145 -16.27 9.46 -22.15
C SER A 145 -17.33 8.33 -22.12
N LEU A 146 -18.20 8.32 -21.11
CA LEU A 146 -19.31 7.36 -21.01
C LEU A 146 -20.28 7.50 -22.17
N LEU A 147 -20.72 8.73 -22.47
CA LEU A 147 -21.70 8.99 -23.53
C LEU A 147 -21.15 8.62 -24.90
N GLU A 148 -19.90 9.00 -25.19
CA GLU A 148 -19.23 8.72 -26.46
C GLU A 148 -18.99 7.21 -26.65
N SER A 149 -18.51 6.51 -25.62
CA SER A 149 -18.29 5.08 -25.69
C SER A 149 -19.60 4.31 -25.81
N CYS A 150 -20.62 4.66 -25.03
CA CYS A 150 -21.94 4.03 -25.13
C CYS A 150 -22.56 4.28 -26.50
N GLY A 151 -22.45 5.51 -27.04
CA GLY A 151 -23.03 5.87 -28.33
C GLY A 151 -22.34 5.19 -29.54
N THR A 152 -21.05 4.92 -29.44
CA THR A 152 -20.23 4.39 -30.55
C THR A 152 -19.87 2.92 -30.41
N ARG A 153 -19.87 2.37 -29.18
CA ARG A 153 -19.43 0.99 -28.87
C ARG A 153 -20.42 0.20 -28.02
N GLY A 154 -21.50 0.83 -27.53
CA GLY A 154 -22.54 0.18 -26.75
C GLY A 154 -22.14 -0.20 -25.31
N GLN A 155 -20.98 0.27 -24.81
CA GLN A 155 -20.46 -0.09 -23.48
C GLN A 155 -19.75 1.07 -22.81
N ALA A 156 -19.55 0.98 -21.48
CA ALA A 156 -18.75 1.94 -20.74
C ALA A 156 -17.26 1.86 -21.13
N PRO A 157 -16.53 3.00 -21.13
CA PRO A 157 -15.10 3.04 -21.46
C PRO A 157 -14.22 2.61 -20.28
N TYR A 158 -14.80 2.24 -19.14
CA TYR A 158 -14.13 1.88 -17.90
C TYR A 158 -14.90 0.80 -17.14
N LYS A 159 -14.19 -0.07 -16.42
CA LYS A 159 -14.74 -1.08 -15.51
C LYS A 159 -15.04 -0.48 -14.13
N ALA A 160 -14.19 0.47 -13.70
CA ALA A 160 -14.33 1.15 -12.43
C ALA A 160 -14.04 2.66 -12.56
N VAL A 161 -14.69 3.42 -11.68
CA VAL A 161 -14.44 4.86 -11.49
C VAL A 161 -14.11 5.10 -10.03
N LEU A 162 -12.93 5.66 -9.77
CA LEU A 162 -12.51 6.08 -8.45
C LEU A 162 -12.43 7.60 -8.41
N THR A 163 -13.07 8.22 -7.40
CA THR A 163 -13.05 9.67 -7.25
C THR A 163 -12.47 10.09 -5.91
N HIS A 164 -11.67 11.14 -5.96
CA HIS A 164 -11.15 11.78 -4.77
C HIS A 164 -11.79 13.16 -4.52
N GLY A 165 -11.73 13.60 -3.27
CA GLY A 165 -12.05 14.95 -2.86
C GLY A 165 -10.89 15.92 -3.16
N PHE A 166 -10.99 17.13 -2.62
CA PHE A 166 -9.98 18.19 -2.81
C PHE A 166 -9.12 18.36 -1.57
N THR A 167 -7.86 18.72 -1.81
CA THR A 167 -6.95 19.07 -0.72
C THR A 167 -7.20 20.51 -0.29
N MET A 168 -7.53 20.67 0.99
CA MET A 168 -7.77 21.94 1.66
C MET A 168 -6.55 22.35 2.48
N ASP A 169 -6.44 23.63 2.82
CA ASP A 169 -5.45 24.08 3.80
C ASP A 169 -5.75 23.53 5.22
N ALA A 170 -4.86 23.81 6.18
CA ALA A 170 -5.02 23.35 7.57
C ALA A 170 -6.33 23.83 8.23
N LYS A 171 -6.90 24.95 7.77
CA LYS A 171 -8.16 25.49 8.27
C LYS A 171 -9.39 24.95 7.54
N GLY A 172 -9.20 24.18 6.47
CA GLY A 172 -10.29 23.63 5.66
C GLY A 172 -10.77 24.55 4.54
N PHE A 173 -9.98 25.55 4.14
CA PHE A 173 -10.30 26.39 3.00
C PHE A 173 -9.67 25.83 1.72
N LYS A 174 -10.38 25.99 0.60
CA LYS A 174 -9.86 25.67 -0.72
C LYS A 174 -8.59 26.47 -1.00
N MET A 175 -7.53 25.80 -1.40
CA MET A 175 -6.28 26.45 -1.76
C MET A 175 -6.39 27.21 -3.08
N SER A 176 -5.94 28.45 -3.09
CA SER A 176 -5.84 29.26 -4.32
C SER A 176 -4.67 30.24 -4.23
N LYS A 177 -4.12 30.60 -5.41
CA LYS A 177 -3.05 31.61 -5.49
C LYS A 177 -3.52 32.98 -4.99
N SER A 178 -4.78 33.33 -5.21
CA SER A 178 -5.37 34.59 -4.79
C SER A 178 -5.51 34.72 -3.27
N LEU A 179 -5.70 33.61 -2.56
CA LEU A 179 -5.75 33.57 -1.09
C LEU A 179 -4.36 33.43 -0.44
N GLY A 180 -3.33 33.13 -1.23
CA GLY A 180 -1.98 32.93 -0.73
C GLY A 180 -1.82 31.72 0.20
N ASN A 181 -2.78 30.79 0.23
CA ASN A 181 -2.80 29.61 1.09
C ASN A 181 -2.38 28.32 0.37
N THR A 182 -1.80 28.45 -0.82
CA THR A 182 -1.29 27.29 -1.57
C THR A 182 -0.05 26.71 -0.91
N ILE A 183 0.00 25.39 -0.77
CA ILE A 183 1.15 24.65 -0.27
C ILE A 183 1.85 24.00 -1.46
N SER A 184 3.15 24.27 -1.60
CA SER A 184 3.98 23.69 -2.64
C SER A 184 4.40 22.26 -2.24
N PRO A 185 4.05 21.21 -3.01
CA PRO A 185 4.54 19.86 -2.74
C PRO A 185 6.08 19.76 -2.77
N ILE A 186 6.73 20.55 -3.64
CA ILE A 186 8.20 20.58 -3.77
C ILE A 186 8.84 21.05 -2.48
N ASP A 187 8.28 22.11 -1.84
CA ASP A 187 8.78 22.61 -0.57
C ASP A 187 8.57 21.60 0.56
N LEU A 188 7.42 20.91 0.58
CA LEU A 188 7.18 19.83 1.53
C LEU A 188 8.15 18.66 1.34
N MET A 189 8.41 18.27 0.09
CA MET A 189 9.38 17.20 -0.19
C MET A 189 10.80 17.56 0.23
N ARG A 190 11.20 18.82 0.09
CA ARG A 190 12.50 19.29 0.59
C ARG A 190 12.61 19.21 2.12
N ASP A 191 11.54 19.57 2.84
CA ASP A 191 11.54 19.65 4.30
C ASP A 191 11.30 18.29 4.97
N TYR A 192 10.47 17.44 4.39
CA TYR A 192 10.01 16.18 4.98
C TYR A 192 10.41 14.92 4.19
N GLY A 193 10.76 15.06 2.91
CA GLY A 193 10.94 13.95 1.98
C GLY A 193 9.65 13.51 1.28
N ALA A 194 9.80 12.87 0.13
CA ALA A 194 8.67 12.47 -0.70
C ALA A 194 7.82 11.37 -0.05
N ASP A 195 8.43 10.44 0.69
CA ASP A 195 7.71 9.34 1.32
C ASP A 195 6.72 9.79 2.39
N ILE A 196 7.02 10.88 3.11
CA ILE A 196 6.08 11.44 4.09
C ILE A 196 4.87 12.05 3.39
N LEU A 197 5.06 12.73 2.26
CA LEU A 197 3.95 13.26 1.48
C LEU A 197 3.08 12.11 0.90
N ARG A 198 3.70 11.04 0.41
CA ARG A 198 3.01 9.84 -0.07
C ARG A 198 2.24 9.14 1.06
N LEU A 199 2.87 8.95 2.22
CA LEU A 199 2.23 8.37 3.40
C LEU A 199 1.04 9.19 3.86
N TRP A 200 1.16 10.54 3.88
CA TRP A 200 0.03 11.42 4.16
C TRP A 200 -1.11 11.21 3.18
N ALA A 201 -0.84 11.22 1.87
CA ALA A 201 -1.87 11.08 0.84
C ALA A 201 -2.66 9.76 0.94
N LEU A 202 -2.00 8.69 1.40
CA LEU A 202 -2.61 7.38 1.60
C LEU A 202 -3.21 7.18 3.00
N SER A 203 -2.87 8.06 3.98
CA SER A 203 -3.38 7.99 5.35
C SER A 203 -4.69 8.77 5.55
N VAL A 204 -5.09 9.59 4.58
CA VAL A 204 -6.34 10.35 4.65
C VAL A 204 -7.47 9.58 3.96
N ASP A 205 -8.71 9.86 4.32
CA ASP A 205 -9.86 9.45 3.51
C ASP A 205 -9.89 10.32 2.25
N PHE A 206 -9.30 9.81 1.19
CA PHE A 206 -9.19 10.54 -0.08
C PHE A 206 -10.55 10.69 -0.81
N THR A 207 -11.58 9.94 -0.44
CA THR A 207 -12.91 10.02 -1.06
C THR A 207 -13.65 11.30 -0.69
N GLU A 208 -13.23 11.97 0.37
CA GLU A 208 -13.74 13.25 0.85
C GLU A 208 -12.67 14.35 0.77
N ASP A 209 -13.11 15.61 0.94
CA ASP A 209 -12.15 16.73 1.03
C ASP A 209 -11.29 16.58 2.29
N HIS A 210 -9.98 16.68 2.12
CA HIS A 210 -9.01 16.42 3.17
C HIS A 210 -8.04 17.59 3.36
N ARG A 211 -7.42 17.65 4.53
CA ARG A 211 -6.56 18.78 4.92
C ARG A 211 -5.09 18.42 4.87
N ILE A 212 -4.27 19.43 4.56
CA ILE A 212 -2.82 19.35 4.70
C ILE A 212 -2.31 20.55 5.52
N GLY A 213 -1.30 20.31 6.35
CA GLY A 213 -0.68 21.36 7.18
C GLY A 213 0.46 20.80 7.99
N LYS A 214 1.26 21.69 8.61
CA LYS A 214 2.48 21.31 9.34
C LYS A 214 2.21 20.35 10.51
N GLU A 215 1.14 20.56 11.26
CA GLU A 215 0.79 19.68 12.40
C GLU A 215 0.38 18.28 11.93
N ILE A 216 -0.39 18.20 10.84
CA ILE A 216 -0.80 16.92 10.24
C ILE A 216 0.43 16.17 9.75
N LEU A 217 1.32 16.86 9.03
CA LEU A 217 2.56 16.26 8.51
C LEU A 217 3.53 15.85 9.63
N ALA A 218 3.54 16.56 10.76
CA ALA A 218 4.33 16.15 11.93
C ALA A 218 3.85 14.80 12.48
N GLY A 219 2.53 14.58 12.57
CA GLY A 219 1.95 13.27 12.95
C GLY A 219 2.32 12.16 11.99
N VAL A 220 2.25 12.44 10.67
CA VAL A 220 2.67 11.48 9.63
C VAL A 220 4.16 11.19 9.70
N ALA A 221 5.00 12.21 9.99
CA ALA A 221 6.43 12.01 10.17
C ALA A 221 6.76 11.14 11.39
N ASP A 222 5.93 11.17 12.46
CA ASP A 222 6.07 10.27 13.60
C ASP A 222 5.75 8.82 13.21
N GLN A 223 4.67 8.62 12.44
CA GLN A 223 4.32 7.30 11.90
C GLN A 223 5.43 6.77 10.99
N TYR A 224 5.94 7.60 10.09
CA TYR A 224 7.07 7.24 9.22
C TYR A 224 8.30 6.81 10.01
N ARG A 225 8.66 7.55 11.08
CA ARG A 225 9.81 7.20 11.93
C ARG A 225 9.68 5.83 12.58
N LYS A 226 8.47 5.46 13.00
CA LYS A 226 8.17 4.13 13.56
C LYS A 226 8.37 3.04 12.52
N LEU A 227 7.81 3.19 11.32
CA LEU A 227 8.00 2.27 10.21
C LEU A 227 9.48 2.12 9.84
N ARG A 228 10.21 3.24 9.71
CA ARG A 228 11.64 3.23 9.40
C ARG A 228 12.47 2.56 10.50
N ASN A 229 12.12 2.75 11.76
CA ASN A 229 12.78 2.07 12.87
C ASN A 229 12.57 0.55 12.85
N THR A 230 11.42 0.06 12.43
CA THR A 230 11.18 -1.38 12.20
C THR A 230 12.16 -1.94 11.17
N PHE A 231 12.31 -1.29 10.02
CA PHE A 231 13.28 -1.71 9.00
C PHE A 231 14.73 -1.63 9.50
N ARG A 232 15.07 -0.59 10.23
CA ARG A 232 16.42 -0.49 10.82
C ARG A 232 16.71 -1.62 11.80
N TYR A 233 15.72 -2.01 12.61
CA TYR A 233 15.85 -3.16 13.49
C TYR A 233 16.04 -4.45 12.71
N LEU A 234 15.21 -4.70 11.70
CA LEU A 234 15.28 -5.90 10.86
C LEU A 234 16.63 -6.01 10.15
N LEU A 235 17.14 -4.93 9.56
CA LEU A 235 18.46 -4.91 8.92
C LEU A 235 19.58 -5.29 9.91
N GLY A 236 19.59 -4.70 11.11
CA GLY A 236 20.60 -5.02 12.11
C GLY A 236 20.45 -6.43 12.68
N ALA A 237 19.22 -6.88 12.95
CA ALA A 237 18.95 -8.21 13.48
C ALA A 237 19.25 -9.35 12.49
N LEU A 238 19.21 -9.04 11.19
CA LEU A 238 19.48 -9.98 10.09
C LEU A 238 20.90 -9.87 9.52
N ASP A 239 21.74 -9.04 10.10
CA ASP A 239 23.14 -8.98 9.68
C ASP A 239 23.81 -10.34 9.78
N GLY A 240 24.46 -10.80 8.69
CA GLY A 240 25.07 -12.12 8.57
C GLY A 240 24.11 -13.32 8.57
N PHE A 241 22.78 -13.12 8.51
CA PHE A 241 21.82 -14.21 8.38
C PHE A 241 21.98 -14.93 7.03
N ASN A 242 21.99 -16.26 7.07
CA ASN A 242 22.12 -17.10 5.88
C ASN A 242 21.19 -18.32 5.95
N ASP A 243 21.15 -19.11 4.87
CA ASP A 243 20.25 -20.26 4.76
C ASP A 243 20.58 -21.41 5.71
N GLU A 244 21.82 -21.53 6.20
CA GLU A 244 22.21 -22.54 7.19
C GLU A 244 21.56 -22.30 8.58
N GLU A 245 21.31 -21.01 8.90
CA GLU A 245 20.57 -20.66 10.13
C GLU A 245 19.07 -20.89 9.98
N ARG A 246 18.55 -20.93 8.75
CA ARG A 246 17.10 -20.92 8.47
C ARG A 246 16.44 -22.21 9.01
N ILE A 247 15.36 -22.02 9.78
CA ILE A 247 14.43 -23.07 10.17
C ILE A 247 13.23 -23.00 9.23
N THR A 248 13.01 -24.06 8.47
CA THR A 248 11.90 -24.17 7.50
C THR A 248 10.72 -24.99 8.04
N ASP A 249 10.94 -25.81 9.06
CA ASP A 249 9.85 -26.53 9.74
C ASP A 249 9.19 -25.62 10.78
N VAL A 250 8.05 -25.04 10.39
CA VAL A 250 7.26 -24.18 11.29
C VAL A 250 6.79 -24.91 12.54
N ALA A 251 6.55 -26.24 12.48
CA ALA A 251 6.13 -27.01 13.65
C ALA A 251 7.23 -27.12 14.71
N ALA A 252 8.50 -27.06 14.27
CA ALA A 252 9.66 -27.07 15.16
C ALA A 252 9.97 -25.69 15.77
N MET A 253 9.36 -24.61 15.28
CA MET A 253 9.55 -23.26 15.82
C MET A 253 8.84 -23.12 17.18
N PRO A 254 9.39 -22.32 18.12
CA PRO A 254 8.69 -21.94 19.33
C PRO A 254 7.31 -21.31 19.03
N GLU A 255 6.43 -21.38 20.00
CA GLU A 255 5.03 -20.99 19.81
C GLU A 255 4.86 -19.49 19.48
N LEU A 256 5.70 -18.63 20.04
CA LEU A 256 5.68 -17.18 19.74
C LEU A 256 6.00 -16.90 18.27
N GLU A 257 6.98 -17.58 17.69
CA GLU A 257 7.34 -17.48 16.28
C GLU A 257 6.19 -17.91 15.37
N ARG A 258 5.52 -19.02 15.69
CA ARG A 258 4.33 -19.51 14.98
C ARG A 258 3.17 -18.53 15.07
N TYR A 259 2.97 -17.92 16.23
CA TYR A 259 1.98 -16.87 16.43
C TYR A 259 2.27 -15.63 15.57
N MET A 260 3.51 -15.18 15.50
CA MET A 260 3.89 -14.03 14.67
C MET A 260 3.67 -14.30 13.17
N LEU A 261 3.95 -15.50 12.69
CA LEU A 261 3.62 -15.90 11.31
C LEU A 261 2.10 -15.90 11.05
N SER A 262 1.29 -16.30 12.06
CA SER A 262 -0.17 -16.22 11.94
C SER A 262 -0.67 -14.80 11.86
N LEU A 263 -0.11 -13.88 12.65
CA LEU A 263 -0.44 -12.43 12.56
C LEU A 263 -0.02 -11.84 11.22
N LEU A 264 1.13 -12.24 10.68
CA LEU A 264 1.57 -11.79 9.34
C LEU A 264 0.62 -12.28 8.25
N ALA A 265 0.15 -13.53 8.33
CA ALA A 265 -0.81 -14.07 7.36
C ALA A 265 -2.17 -13.36 7.43
N ASP A 266 -2.61 -12.97 8.63
CA ASP A 266 -3.82 -12.16 8.83
C ASP A 266 -3.64 -10.74 8.28
N LEU A 267 -2.46 -10.13 8.52
CA LEU A 267 -2.11 -8.83 7.95
C LEU A 267 -2.13 -8.88 6.41
N ASP A 268 -1.49 -9.88 5.78
CA ASP A 268 -1.47 -10.04 4.33
C ASP A 268 -2.88 -10.06 3.74
N ALA A 269 -3.76 -10.86 4.33
CA ALA A 269 -5.15 -10.94 3.88
C ALA A 269 -5.90 -9.61 4.00
N LYS A 270 -5.71 -8.89 5.12
CA LYS A 270 -6.32 -7.57 5.34
C LYS A 270 -5.76 -6.50 4.40
N LEU A 271 -4.46 -6.53 4.12
CA LEU A 271 -3.84 -5.58 3.18
C LEU A 271 -4.33 -5.82 1.75
N ARG A 272 -4.46 -7.09 1.31
CA ARG A 272 -5.06 -7.42 0.00
C ARG A 272 -6.48 -6.91 -0.10
N GLN A 273 -7.31 -7.15 0.92
CA GLN A 273 -8.69 -6.65 0.95
C GLN A 273 -8.73 -5.12 0.88
N ALA A 274 -7.86 -4.42 1.62
CA ALA A 274 -7.77 -2.98 1.59
C ALA A 274 -7.38 -2.44 0.19
N VAL A 275 -6.50 -3.14 -0.54
CA VAL A 275 -6.16 -2.81 -1.94
C VAL A 275 -7.36 -3.03 -2.85
N ASP A 276 -8.05 -4.17 -2.74
CA ASP A 276 -9.23 -4.49 -3.55
C ASP A 276 -10.38 -3.50 -3.33
N ASP A 277 -10.50 -2.98 -2.11
CA ASP A 277 -11.50 -1.98 -1.73
C ASP A 277 -11.07 -0.54 -2.00
N PHE A 278 -9.82 -0.31 -2.41
CA PHE A 278 -9.19 1.01 -2.51
C PHE A 278 -9.16 1.76 -1.16
N ASP A 279 -9.17 1.05 -0.03
CA ASP A 279 -9.09 1.62 1.32
C ASP A 279 -7.61 1.78 1.75
N TYR A 280 -6.94 2.77 1.18
CA TYR A 280 -5.53 3.02 1.46
C TYR A 280 -5.29 3.56 2.86
N ASN A 281 -6.29 4.20 3.48
CA ASN A 281 -6.21 4.61 4.88
C ASN A 281 -6.12 3.38 5.80
N ALA A 282 -6.99 2.38 5.60
CA ALA A 282 -6.90 1.11 6.32
C ALA A 282 -5.56 0.40 6.05
N TYR A 283 -5.10 0.40 4.80
CA TYR A 283 -3.81 -0.20 4.42
C TYR A 283 -2.64 0.37 5.23
N THR A 284 -2.48 1.68 5.20
CA THR A 284 -1.35 2.35 5.90
C THR A 284 -1.45 2.21 7.42
N ARG A 285 -2.66 2.25 7.97
CA ARG A 285 -2.92 2.04 9.40
C ARG A 285 -2.58 0.61 9.82
N LEU A 286 -3.08 -0.41 9.12
CA LEU A 286 -2.79 -1.82 9.43
C LEU A 286 -1.28 -2.10 9.41
N LEU A 287 -0.57 -1.59 8.41
CA LEU A 287 0.88 -1.75 8.31
C LEU A 287 1.61 -1.07 9.47
N ALA A 288 1.20 0.15 9.84
CA ALA A 288 1.82 0.89 10.92
C ALA A 288 1.52 0.27 12.30
N ASP A 289 0.29 -0.17 12.54
CA ASP A 289 -0.13 -0.82 13.78
C ASP A 289 0.64 -2.13 13.96
N PHE A 290 0.74 -2.96 12.94
CA PHE A 290 1.53 -4.20 12.98
C PHE A 290 3.01 -3.93 13.31
N CYS A 291 3.64 -2.95 12.64
CA CYS A 291 5.03 -2.59 12.92
C CYS A 291 5.24 -2.03 14.33
N ASN A 292 4.29 -1.25 14.85
CA ASN A 292 4.41 -0.61 16.15
C ASN A 292 4.00 -1.53 17.30
N GLU A 293 2.82 -2.15 17.22
CA GLU A 293 2.20 -2.87 18.32
C GLU A 293 2.60 -4.35 18.37
N ASP A 294 2.61 -5.02 17.19
CA ASP A 294 2.92 -6.44 17.14
C ASP A 294 4.42 -6.69 17.08
N LEU A 295 5.16 -5.89 16.32
CA LEU A 295 6.60 -6.06 16.21
C LEU A 295 7.37 -5.30 17.28
N SER A 296 7.34 -3.97 17.26
CA SER A 296 8.22 -3.14 18.11
C SER A 296 7.91 -3.29 19.59
N ALA A 297 6.64 -3.12 20.00
CA ALA A 297 6.23 -3.14 21.39
C ALA A 297 6.06 -4.56 21.98
N PHE A 298 6.00 -5.57 21.12
CA PHE A 298 5.78 -6.94 21.59
C PHE A 298 6.90 -7.88 21.14
N TYR A 299 6.96 -8.31 19.90
CA TYR A 299 7.84 -9.37 19.44
C TYR A 299 9.34 -9.03 19.57
N PHE A 300 9.75 -7.87 19.09
CA PHE A 300 11.15 -7.43 19.19
C PHE A 300 11.56 -7.17 20.64
N ASP A 301 10.65 -6.61 21.43
CA ASP A 301 10.91 -6.32 22.83
C ASP A 301 11.13 -7.60 23.64
N ILE A 302 10.33 -8.65 23.39
CA ILE A 302 10.49 -9.97 24.03
C ILE A 302 11.79 -10.64 23.57
N ARG A 303 12.02 -10.72 22.27
CA ARG A 303 13.13 -11.50 21.68
C ARG A 303 14.49 -10.78 21.61
N LYS A 304 14.56 -9.52 22.00
CA LYS A 304 15.84 -8.79 22.00
C LYS A 304 16.92 -9.46 22.88
N ASP A 305 16.52 -10.07 24.00
CA ASP A 305 17.45 -10.78 24.88
C ASP A 305 18.02 -12.03 24.19
N VAL A 306 17.18 -12.82 23.53
CA VAL A 306 17.60 -13.97 22.71
C VAL A 306 18.54 -13.52 21.59
N LEU A 307 18.18 -12.43 20.89
CA LEU A 307 19.00 -11.93 19.77
C LEU A 307 20.44 -11.56 20.20
N TYR A 308 20.55 -10.85 21.32
CA TYR A 308 21.82 -10.22 21.72
C TYR A 308 22.61 -11.02 22.75
N CYS A 309 21.93 -11.88 23.53
CA CYS A 309 22.56 -12.57 24.66
C CYS A 309 22.73 -14.09 24.48
N ASP A 310 22.05 -14.71 23.51
CA ASP A 310 22.28 -16.12 23.20
C ASP A 310 23.55 -16.34 22.37
N LEU A 311 23.97 -17.62 22.26
CA LEU A 311 25.08 -18.03 21.42
C LEU A 311 24.91 -17.45 20.01
N GLY A 312 25.87 -16.63 19.60
CA GLY A 312 25.94 -16.07 18.27
C GLY A 312 26.48 -17.07 17.23
N PRO A 313 26.67 -16.65 15.99
CA PRO A 313 27.10 -17.51 14.88
C PRO A 313 28.52 -18.10 15.03
N ALA A 314 29.26 -17.79 16.08
CA ALA A 314 30.55 -18.40 16.39
C ALA A 314 30.40 -19.83 16.99
N ALA A 315 29.28 -20.16 17.63
CA ALA A 315 28.89 -21.56 17.83
C ALA A 315 28.10 -21.98 16.59
N PRO A 316 28.38 -23.15 16.01
CA PRO A 316 27.98 -23.42 14.63
C PRO A 316 26.55 -23.25 14.31
N LEU A 317 25.74 -22.43 14.75
CA LEU A 317 24.39 -22.02 14.26
C LEU A 317 23.55 -21.27 15.31
N GLY A 318 24.07 -20.98 16.55
CA GLY A 318 23.26 -20.37 17.62
C GLY A 318 22.24 -21.34 18.24
N THR A 319 21.43 -20.86 19.19
CA THR A 319 20.31 -21.63 19.76
C THR A 319 19.17 -21.77 18.76
N ASP A 320 18.39 -22.85 18.87
CA ASP A 320 17.22 -23.06 18.00
C ASP A 320 16.21 -21.91 18.12
N THR A 321 16.02 -21.33 19.31
CA THR A 321 15.17 -20.17 19.53
C THR A 321 15.69 -18.93 18.75
N ARG A 322 16.99 -18.66 18.80
CA ARG A 322 17.59 -17.55 18.07
C ARG A 322 17.49 -17.74 16.55
N ARG A 323 17.73 -18.97 16.07
CA ARG A 323 17.56 -19.34 14.66
C ARG A 323 16.11 -19.18 14.20
N ALA A 324 15.15 -19.69 14.97
CA ALA A 324 13.72 -19.54 14.68
C ALA A 324 13.32 -18.07 14.61
N TYR A 325 13.76 -17.28 15.61
CA TYR A 325 13.52 -15.85 15.63
C TYR A 325 14.05 -15.15 14.37
N ARG A 326 15.32 -15.36 14.01
CA ARG A 326 15.92 -14.75 12.80
C ARG A 326 15.29 -15.26 11.52
N SER A 327 14.85 -16.52 11.46
CA SER A 327 14.10 -17.04 10.32
C SER A 327 12.76 -16.33 10.14
N VAL A 328 12.03 -16.06 11.22
CA VAL A 328 10.79 -15.27 11.17
C VAL A 328 11.06 -13.81 10.82
N LEU A 329 12.14 -13.22 11.35
CA LEU A 329 12.54 -11.85 10.96
C LEU A 329 12.85 -11.73 9.46
N ASP A 330 13.42 -12.75 8.85
CA ASP A 330 13.68 -12.78 7.41
C ASP A 330 12.38 -12.81 6.59
N VAL A 331 11.42 -13.64 6.98
CA VAL A 331 10.08 -13.65 6.38
C VAL A 331 9.40 -12.28 6.53
N LEU A 332 9.44 -11.70 7.73
CA LEU A 332 8.90 -10.37 8.02
C LEU A 332 9.57 -9.28 7.17
N PHE A 333 10.90 -9.32 7.03
CA PHE A 333 11.62 -8.37 6.18
C PHE A 333 11.11 -8.41 4.73
N HIS A 334 11.07 -9.62 4.15
CA HIS A 334 10.63 -9.81 2.78
C HIS A 334 9.17 -9.42 2.53
N ALA A 335 8.29 -9.65 3.50
CA ALA A 335 6.90 -9.25 3.41
C ALA A 335 6.75 -7.73 3.56
N LEU A 336 7.25 -7.18 4.65
CA LEU A 336 7.03 -5.78 5.01
C LEU A 336 7.67 -4.79 4.03
N VAL A 337 8.87 -5.09 3.49
CA VAL A 337 9.50 -4.19 2.52
C VAL A 337 8.68 -4.09 1.23
N ARG A 338 8.04 -5.19 0.81
CA ARG A 338 7.14 -5.21 -0.36
C ARG A 338 5.80 -4.54 -0.07
N TYR A 339 5.22 -4.73 1.14
CA TYR A 339 4.01 -4.02 1.55
C TYR A 339 4.26 -2.51 1.66
N ALA A 340 5.44 -2.12 2.12
CA ALA A 340 5.80 -0.71 2.24
C ALA A 340 6.17 -0.06 0.88
N ALA A 341 6.65 -0.82 -0.09
CA ALA A 341 7.17 -0.30 -1.36
C ALA A 341 6.20 0.63 -2.13
N PRO A 342 4.89 0.34 -2.26
CA PRO A 342 3.97 1.25 -2.94
C PRO A 342 3.69 2.55 -2.17
N VAL A 343 3.99 2.59 -0.88
CA VAL A 343 3.76 3.74 0.02
C VAL A 343 5.04 4.53 0.24
N LEU A 344 6.07 3.87 0.77
CA LEU A 344 7.38 4.40 1.13
C LEU A 344 8.41 4.04 0.06
N VAL A 345 8.21 4.60 -1.13
CA VAL A 345 8.91 4.22 -2.36
C VAL A 345 10.43 4.30 -2.21
N PHE A 346 10.94 5.42 -1.73
CA PHE A 346 12.38 5.64 -1.60
C PHE A 346 12.97 4.88 -0.41
N THR A 347 12.27 4.86 0.71
CA THR A 347 12.71 4.13 1.91
C THR A 347 12.79 2.62 1.64
N SER A 348 11.79 2.05 0.97
CA SER A 348 11.79 0.61 0.68
C SER A 348 12.90 0.22 -0.29
N GLU A 349 13.22 1.07 -1.26
CA GLU A 349 14.35 0.86 -2.16
C GLU A 349 15.69 0.93 -1.41
N GLU A 350 15.86 1.92 -0.54
CA GLU A 350 17.05 2.04 0.32
C GLU A 350 17.24 0.81 1.23
N VAL A 351 16.14 0.37 1.87
CA VAL A 351 16.14 -0.81 2.76
C VAL A 351 16.48 -2.08 1.99
N TRP A 352 15.86 -2.27 0.83
CA TRP A 352 16.13 -3.43 -0.04
C TRP A 352 17.56 -3.45 -0.53
N GLY A 353 18.04 -2.35 -1.12
CA GLY A 353 19.40 -2.23 -1.64
C GLY A 353 20.48 -2.31 -0.56
N THR A 354 20.17 -1.94 0.71
CA THR A 354 21.08 -2.13 1.84
C THR A 354 21.34 -3.61 2.12
N ARG A 355 20.31 -4.46 2.03
CA ARG A 355 20.45 -5.89 2.30
C ARG A 355 20.85 -6.68 1.05
N TYR A 356 20.35 -6.29 -0.10
CA TYR A 356 20.52 -7.00 -1.38
C TYR A 356 21.00 -6.04 -2.48
N PRO A 357 22.24 -5.56 -2.42
CA PRO A 357 22.74 -4.51 -3.33
C PRO A 357 22.71 -4.92 -4.81
N ASP A 358 22.79 -6.21 -5.11
CA ASP A 358 22.86 -6.74 -6.47
C ASP A 358 21.54 -7.37 -6.95
N ALA A 359 20.46 -7.31 -6.17
CA ALA A 359 19.20 -8.00 -6.48
C ALA A 359 18.20 -7.15 -7.28
N GLY A 360 18.62 -5.99 -7.79
CA GLY A 360 17.72 -5.06 -8.50
C GLY A 360 16.77 -4.31 -7.56
N SER A 361 15.71 -3.74 -8.12
CA SER A 361 14.80 -2.87 -7.38
C SER A 361 13.69 -3.67 -6.68
N VAL A 362 13.32 -3.26 -5.45
CA VAL A 362 12.16 -3.80 -4.73
C VAL A 362 10.85 -3.58 -5.49
N HIS A 363 10.78 -2.55 -6.32
CA HIS A 363 9.59 -2.19 -7.10
C HIS A 363 9.32 -3.13 -8.28
N LEU A 364 10.27 -4.01 -8.61
CA LEU A 364 10.11 -5.05 -9.62
C LEU A 364 9.72 -6.41 -9.03
N LEU A 365 9.59 -6.48 -7.71
CA LEU A 365 9.16 -7.69 -7.02
C LEU A 365 7.62 -7.76 -6.97
N GLU A 366 7.12 -8.98 -7.08
CA GLU A 366 5.69 -9.26 -6.91
C GLU A 366 5.27 -9.16 -5.44
N TRP A 367 3.96 -9.11 -5.21
CA TRP A 367 3.38 -9.23 -3.88
C TRP A 367 3.90 -10.49 -3.19
N PRO A 368 4.28 -10.44 -1.88
CA PRO A 368 4.91 -11.58 -1.24
C PRO A 368 4.01 -12.82 -1.21
N ASP A 369 4.56 -13.93 -1.63
CA ASP A 369 3.99 -15.26 -1.44
C ASP A 369 4.54 -15.79 -0.09
N LEU A 370 3.71 -15.75 0.95
CA LEU A 370 4.12 -16.15 2.30
C LEU A 370 4.46 -17.63 2.37
N ASP A 371 3.80 -18.48 1.57
CA ASP A 371 4.10 -19.92 1.54
C ASP A 371 5.54 -20.15 1.04
N ARG A 372 5.95 -19.43 -0.02
CA ARG A 372 7.31 -19.51 -0.54
C ARG A 372 8.36 -18.89 0.38
N LEU A 373 7.99 -17.86 1.11
CA LEU A 373 8.90 -17.22 2.07
C LEU A 373 9.18 -18.11 3.28
N VAL A 374 8.18 -18.84 3.75
CA VAL A 374 8.29 -19.73 4.92
C VAL A 374 8.86 -21.10 4.54
N PHE A 375 8.51 -21.59 3.36
CA PHE A 375 8.95 -22.90 2.83
C PHE A 375 9.68 -22.71 1.50
N PRO A 376 10.92 -22.23 1.49
CA PRO A 376 11.70 -22.13 0.26
C PRO A 376 11.89 -23.51 -0.36
N ARG A 377 11.37 -23.70 -1.58
CA ARG A 377 11.54 -24.94 -2.33
C ARG A 377 12.80 -24.83 -3.19
N GLU A 378 13.69 -25.81 -3.10
CA GLU A 378 14.72 -26.00 -4.10
C GLU A 378 14.07 -26.42 -5.42
N GLY A 379 14.23 -25.62 -6.48
CA GLY A 379 13.73 -25.91 -7.83
C GLY A 379 12.23 -25.59 -8.03
N GLY A 380 11.95 -24.32 -8.33
CA GLY A 380 10.59 -23.85 -8.55
C GLY A 380 9.95 -24.40 -9.81
N ASP A 381 8.91 -25.21 -9.68
CA ASP A 381 7.96 -25.54 -10.75
C ASP A 381 6.80 -24.54 -10.67
N PRO A 382 6.52 -23.73 -11.71
CA PRO A 382 5.48 -22.69 -11.67
C PRO A 382 4.04 -23.22 -11.70
N GLU A 383 3.83 -24.49 -12.04
CA GLU A 383 2.49 -25.02 -12.36
C GLU A 383 1.66 -25.50 -11.15
N LEU A 384 2.17 -25.44 -9.92
CA LEU A 384 1.41 -25.86 -8.71
C LEU A 384 0.91 -24.70 -7.84
N ALA A 385 0.78 -23.50 -8.41
CA ALA A 385 0.28 -22.29 -7.75
C ALA A 385 -1.26 -22.14 -7.89
N SER A 386 -2.00 -23.21 -7.99
CA SER A 386 -3.48 -23.17 -8.00
C SER A 386 -4.03 -23.83 -6.75
N ALA A 387 -4.82 -23.07 -6.02
CA ALA A 387 -5.70 -23.37 -4.92
C ALA A 387 -5.11 -23.15 -3.51
N ASP A 388 -5.73 -22.20 -2.82
CA ASP A 388 -5.69 -21.93 -1.38
C ASP A 388 -4.30 -22.01 -0.74
N SER A 389 -3.70 -20.85 -0.50
CA SER A 389 -2.39 -20.74 0.14
C SER A 389 -2.37 -21.63 1.40
N ALA A 390 -1.62 -22.73 1.34
CA ALA A 390 -1.63 -23.77 2.38
C ALA A 390 -1.17 -23.20 3.74
N LEU A 391 -0.27 -22.20 3.74
CA LEU A 391 0.16 -21.51 4.95
C LEU A 391 -0.93 -20.59 5.48
N GLY A 392 -1.53 -19.78 4.63
CA GLY A 392 -2.62 -18.89 5.01
C GLY A 392 -3.82 -19.64 5.60
N SER A 393 -4.16 -20.84 5.10
CA SER A 393 -5.20 -21.69 5.68
C SER A 393 -4.73 -22.44 6.92
N ARG A 394 -3.51 -22.93 6.95
CA ARG A 394 -2.93 -23.66 8.12
C ARG A 394 -2.65 -22.74 9.30
N LEU A 395 -2.16 -21.53 9.06
CA LEU A 395 -1.88 -20.55 10.12
C LEU A 395 -3.13 -19.78 10.54
N ARG A 396 -4.03 -19.41 9.60
CA ARG A 396 -5.34 -18.83 9.93
C ARG A 396 -6.28 -19.82 10.62
N GLY A 397 -6.12 -21.11 10.38
CA GLY A 397 -6.88 -22.17 11.02
C GLY A 397 -6.47 -22.47 12.48
N ASN A 398 -5.40 -21.85 13.00
CA ASN A 398 -4.96 -22.06 14.37
C ASN A 398 -5.60 -21.05 15.35
N THR A 399 -6.93 -21.03 15.36
CA THR A 399 -7.73 -20.16 16.24
C THR A 399 -7.32 -20.29 17.70
N GLN A 400 -7.02 -21.50 18.16
CA GLN A 400 -6.58 -21.74 19.54
C GLN A 400 -5.25 -21.04 19.89
N LEU A 401 -4.28 -21.05 18.97
CA LEU A 401 -3.02 -20.35 19.16
C LEU A 401 -3.23 -18.83 19.27
N VAL A 402 -4.03 -18.27 18.35
CA VAL A 402 -4.32 -16.85 18.33
C VAL A 402 -5.09 -16.41 19.59
N GLU A 403 -6.09 -17.17 20.01
CA GLU A 403 -6.85 -16.91 21.25
C GLU A 403 -5.97 -17.00 22.50
N LYS A 404 -5.14 -18.04 22.60
CA LYS A 404 -4.17 -18.19 23.69
C LYS A 404 -3.26 -16.97 23.80
N TRP A 405 -2.64 -16.58 22.67
CA TRP A 405 -1.72 -15.43 22.66
C TRP A 405 -2.41 -14.09 22.86
N ALA A 406 -3.67 -13.94 22.45
CA ALA A 406 -4.48 -12.77 22.79
C ALA A 406 -4.67 -12.64 24.31
N GLN A 407 -4.91 -13.74 25.03
CA GLN A 407 -4.98 -13.76 26.49
C GLN A 407 -3.63 -13.42 27.12
N ILE A 408 -2.53 -14.03 26.64
CA ILE A 408 -1.18 -13.75 27.13
C ILE A 408 -0.83 -12.26 26.93
N ARG A 409 -1.14 -11.67 25.78
CA ARG A 409 -0.94 -10.24 25.52
C ARG A 409 -1.76 -9.36 26.47
N SER A 410 -3.02 -9.73 26.73
CA SER A 410 -3.86 -9.01 27.70
C SER A 410 -3.28 -9.08 29.11
N THR A 411 -2.77 -10.25 29.52
CA THR A 411 -2.10 -10.42 30.81
C THR A 411 -0.81 -9.60 30.87
N ARG A 412 0.01 -9.59 29.81
CA ARG A 412 1.22 -8.74 29.72
C ARG A 412 0.88 -7.25 29.88
N ALA A 413 -0.21 -6.79 29.27
CA ALA A 413 -0.65 -5.40 29.40
C ALA A 413 -1.01 -5.07 30.86
N LEU A 414 -1.74 -5.95 31.55
CA LEU A 414 -2.07 -5.80 32.97
C LEU A 414 -0.82 -5.80 33.88
N VAL A 415 0.15 -6.67 33.60
CA VAL A 415 1.44 -6.68 34.31
C VAL A 415 2.17 -5.35 34.11
N THR A 416 2.25 -4.87 32.87
CA THR A 416 2.88 -3.59 32.56
C THR A 416 2.20 -2.43 33.28
N GLU A 417 0.87 -2.39 33.30
CA GLU A 417 0.09 -1.38 34.00
C GLU A 417 0.40 -1.37 35.52
N ARG A 418 0.60 -2.54 36.14
CA ARG A 418 0.94 -2.67 37.54
C ARG A 418 2.40 -2.32 37.86
N ILE A 419 3.31 -2.51 36.91
CA ILE A 419 4.72 -2.15 37.02
C ILE A 419 4.91 -0.63 36.95
N GLU A 420 4.12 0.09 36.14
CA GLU A 420 4.31 1.52 35.90
C GLU A 420 4.25 2.41 37.15
N PRO A 421 3.38 2.22 38.17
CA PRO A 421 3.44 3.00 39.40
C PRO A 421 4.78 2.84 40.12
N LEU A 422 5.31 1.62 40.23
CA LEU A 422 6.59 1.35 40.86
C LEU A 422 7.76 2.02 40.13
N ARG A 423 7.68 2.11 38.82
CA ARG A 423 8.66 2.85 37.99
C ARG A 423 8.57 4.37 38.21
N ARG A 424 7.35 4.92 38.29
CA ARG A 424 7.14 6.36 38.58
C ARG A 424 7.64 6.74 39.98
N GLU A 425 7.44 5.87 40.95
CA GLU A 425 7.93 6.03 42.32
C GLU A 425 9.44 5.74 42.44
N LYS A 426 10.07 5.23 41.38
CA LYS A 426 11.47 4.79 41.33
C LYS A 426 11.81 3.65 42.29
N THR A 427 10.83 2.90 42.73
CA THR A 427 11.02 1.67 43.48
C THR A 427 11.72 0.62 42.61
N ILE A 428 11.36 0.56 41.31
CA ILE A 428 12.08 -0.17 40.27
C ILE A 428 12.46 0.76 39.15
N ARG A 429 13.52 0.45 38.42
CA ARG A 429 13.99 1.23 37.25
C ARG A 429 13.66 0.56 35.92
N SER A 430 13.58 -0.77 35.94
CA SER A 430 13.32 -1.63 34.79
C SER A 430 12.31 -2.70 35.19
N SER A 431 11.50 -3.17 34.23
CA SER A 431 10.63 -4.33 34.42
C SER A 431 11.43 -5.59 34.85
N LEU A 432 12.70 -5.70 34.42
CA LEU A 432 13.59 -6.79 34.83
C LEU A 432 13.87 -6.84 36.36
N GLU A 433 13.58 -5.77 37.11
CA GLU A 433 13.65 -5.72 38.57
C GLU A 433 12.34 -6.13 39.25
N ALA A 434 11.30 -6.50 38.48
CA ALA A 434 10.01 -6.88 39.04
C ALA A 434 9.89 -8.39 39.21
N GLU A 435 9.32 -8.80 40.35
CA GLU A 435 8.70 -10.11 40.56
C GLU A 435 7.18 -9.94 40.47
N VAL A 436 6.52 -10.87 39.77
CA VAL A 436 5.09 -10.79 39.46
C VAL A 436 4.38 -12.02 39.99
N TRP A 437 3.23 -11.85 40.64
CA TRP A 437 2.34 -12.93 41.05
C TRP A 437 1.07 -12.90 40.23
N LEU A 438 0.66 -14.04 39.67
CA LEU A 438 -0.53 -14.23 38.85
C LEU A 438 -1.44 -15.31 39.41
N PRO A 439 -2.79 -15.12 39.40
CA PRO A 439 -3.72 -16.12 39.94
C PRO A 439 -3.83 -17.38 39.07
N ASN A 440 -3.66 -17.25 37.77
CA ASN A 440 -3.71 -18.34 36.79
C ASN A 440 -2.68 -18.13 35.69
N GLU A 441 -1.94 -19.15 35.36
CA GLU A 441 -1.07 -19.19 34.21
C GLU A 441 -1.85 -19.69 32.97
N ALA A 442 -1.82 -18.97 31.88
CA ALA A 442 -2.51 -19.33 30.65
C ALA A 442 -1.60 -20.16 29.72
N GLY A 443 -1.24 -21.38 30.15
CA GLY A 443 -0.48 -22.33 29.34
C GLY A 443 1.02 -22.41 29.63
N ASP A 444 1.68 -23.33 28.96
CA ASP A 444 3.11 -23.63 29.12
C ASP A 444 3.94 -22.64 28.25
N VAL A 445 4.26 -21.48 28.81
CA VAL A 445 5.09 -20.44 28.19
C VAL A 445 6.02 -19.82 29.23
N ASP A 446 7.18 -19.33 28.80
CA ASP A 446 8.11 -18.58 29.67
C ASP A 446 7.56 -17.17 29.95
N TYR A 447 6.83 -17.00 31.02
CA TYR A 447 6.24 -15.72 31.40
C TYR A 447 7.28 -14.69 31.83
N GLU A 448 8.41 -15.09 32.40
CA GLU A 448 9.52 -14.20 32.70
C GLU A 448 10.08 -13.54 31.45
N GLU A 449 10.21 -14.31 30.38
CA GLU A 449 10.62 -13.78 29.10
C GLU A 449 9.54 -12.86 28.48
N ILE A 450 8.27 -13.31 28.48
CA ILE A 450 7.16 -12.56 27.85
C ILE A 450 6.90 -11.24 28.57
N PHE A 451 6.95 -11.20 29.89
CA PHE A 451 6.73 -9.96 30.65
C PHE A 451 8.00 -9.14 30.81
N ILE A 452 9.16 -9.73 30.48
CA ILE A 452 10.48 -9.12 30.65
C ILE A 452 10.70 -8.77 32.14
N THR A 453 10.47 -9.75 33.01
CA THR A 453 10.55 -9.62 34.48
C THR A 453 11.61 -10.54 35.06
N SER A 454 11.91 -10.37 36.36
CA SER A 454 12.84 -11.25 37.09
C SER A 454 12.28 -12.65 37.24
N THR A 455 11.14 -12.74 37.89
CA THR A 455 10.48 -14.02 38.24
C THR A 455 8.97 -13.85 38.19
N VAL A 456 8.26 -14.91 37.78
CA VAL A 456 6.80 -14.99 37.79
C VAL A 456 6.36 -16.13 38.71
N HIS A 457 5.43 -15.84 39.61
CA HIS A 457 4.93 -16.76 40.62
C HIS A 457 3.43 -16.96 40.48
N GLN A 458 2.95 -18.15 40.80
CA GLN A 458 1.52 -18.39 40.96
C GLN A 458 1.03 -17.82 42.29
N GLY A 459 -0.04 -17.04 42.33
CA GLY A 459 -0.61 -16.45 43.53
C GLY A 459 -1.56 -15.30 43.21
N ASP A 460 -2.07 -14.63 44.24
CA ASP A 460 -2.88 -13.43 44.04
C ASP A 460 -2.07 -12.32 43.36
N TRP A 461 -2.73 -11.50 42.54
CA TRP A 461 -2.09 -10.42 41.80
C TRP A 461 -1.24 -9.49 42.68
N ASP A 462 0.06 -9.54 42.49
CA ASP A 462 1.02 -8.64 43.15
C ASP A 462 2.22 -8.38 42.27
N VAL A 463 2.89 -7.23 42.47
CA VAL A 463 4.16 -6.88 41.82
C VAL A 463 5.08 -6.24 42.84
N LYS A 464 6.28 -6.82 43.01
CA LYS A 464 7.28 -6.34 43.93
C LYS A 464 8.63 -6.15 43.25
N ARG A 465 9.54 -5.41 43.89
CA ARG A 465 10.93 -5.40 43.49
C ARG A 465 11.59 -6.74 43.90
N THR A 466 12.34 -7.32 42.96
CA THR A 466 13.14 -8.53 43.22
C THR A 466 14.33 -8.24 44.14
N GLU A 467 14.69 -9.27 44.92
CA GLU A 467 15.95 -9.30 45.67
C GLU A 467 17.09 -9.97 44.88
N ASN A 468 16.79 -10.53 43.70
CA ASN A 468 17.77 -11.19 42.85
C ASN A 468 18.79 -10.19 42.31
N HIS A 469 20.06 -10.62 42.16
CA HIS A 469 21.12 -9.79 41.61
C HIS A 469 21.09 -9.71 40.09
N LYS A 470 21.58 -8.61 39.57
CA LYS A 470 21.62 -8.30 38.15
C LYS A 470 22.79 -8.98 37.44
N CYS A 471 22.50 -9.77 36.40
CA CYS A 471 23.54 -10.30 35.52
C CYS A 471 24.26 -9.15 34.75
N GLY A 472 25.57 -9.15 34.74
CA GLY A 472 26.39 -8.12 34.10
C GLY A 472 26.28 -8.05 32.58
N ARG A 473 25.83 -9.15 31.91
CA ARG A 473 25.70 -9.24 30.46
C ARG A 473 24.27 -9.09 29.96
N CYS A 474 23.34 -9.95 30.38
CA CYS A 474 21.95 -9.90 29.88
C CYS A 474 21.04 -8.97 30.67
N TRP A 475 21.51 -8.48 31.82
CA TRP A 475 20.80 -7.56 32.73
C TRP A 475 19.55 -8.13 33.41
N ARG A 476 19.26 -9.40 33.22
CA ARG A 476 18.19 -10.07 33.98
C ARG A 476 18.62 -10.21 35.44
N HIS A 477 17.65 -10.10 36.34
CA HIS A 477 17.83 -10.38 37.76
C HIS A 477 17.43 -11.82 37.98
N LEU A 478 18.37 -12.67 38.39
CA LEU A 478 18.16 -14.12 38.43
C LEU A 478 18.69 -14.71 39.74
N PRO A 479 18.03 -15.76 40.27
CA PRO A 479 18.42 -16.36 41.58
C PRO A 479 19.84 -16.92 41.61
N GLU A 480 20.37 -17.38 40.45
CA GLU A 480 21.72 -17.93 40.37
C GLU A 480 22.83 -16.89 40.31
N VAL A 481 22.48 -15.60 40.12
CA VAL A 481 23.47 -14.51 40.09
C VAL A 481 23.83 -14.14 41.52
N THR A 482 25.08 -14.37 41.91
CA THR A 482 25.54 -14.27 43.31
C THR A 482 25.82 -12.84 43.79
N ALA A 483 26.03 -11.91 42.86
CA ALA A 483 26.25 -10.50 43.15
C ALA A 483 25.98 -9.66 41.87
N ASP A 484 25.61 -8.39 42.02
CA ASP A 484 25.39 -7.49 40.89
C ASP A 484 26.64 -7.40 40.00
N GLY A 485 26.45 -7.70 38.73
CA GLY A 485 27.52 -7.73 37.73
C GLY A 485 28.19 -9.10 37.51
N ALA A 486 27.91 -10.11 38.39
CA ALA A 486 28.26 -11.48 38.07
C ALA A 486 27.42 -12.01 36.89
N LEU A 487 27.85 -13.08 36.25
CA LEU A 487 27.13 -13.65 35.11
C LEU A 487 26.09 -14.67 35.61
N CYS A 488 25.02 -14.82 34.84
CA CYS A 488 24.11 -15.96 34.98
C CYS A 488 24.67 -17.19 34.22
N ASN A 489 24.17 -18.38 34.55
CA ASN A 489 24.61 -19.63 33.96
C ASN A 489 24.58 -19.62 32.44
N ARG A 490 23.55 -19.05 31.80
CA ARG A 490 23.45 -18.88 30.35
C ARG A 490 24.59 -18.01 29.79
N CYS A 491 24.84 -16.86 30.42
CA CYS A 491 25.86 -15.94 29.99
C CYS A 491 27.28 -16.48 30.17
N GLU A 492 27.55 -17.27 31.17
CA GLU A 492 28.80 -18.01 31.34
C GLU A 492 29.00 -19.02 30.22
N THR A 493 28.00 -19.89 29.99
CA THR A 493 28.06 -20.87 28.88
C THR A 493 28.31 -20.23 27.53
N VAL A 494 27.68 -19.06 27.25
CA VAL A 494 27.87 -18.34 25.99
C VAL A 494 29.29 -17.79 25.84
N LEU A 495 29.89 -17.30 26.93
CA LEU A 495 31.26 -16.75 26.87
C LEU A 495 32.31 -17.84 26.81
N ASP A 496 32.06 -18.98 27.46
CA ASP A 496 32.96 -20.15 27.43
C ASP A 496 32.99 -20.83 26.04
N ALA A 497 31.92 -20.64 25.24
CA ALA A 497 31.80 -21.20 23.90
C ALA A 497 32.33 -20.27 22.80
N GLN A 498 32.72 -19.04 23.12
CA GLN A 498 33.35 -18.06 22.20
C GLN A 498 34.86 -18.16 22.23
#